data_580bc2f44bb6b570ba21e9a0c6cbaccb
#
_entry.id   580bc2f44bb6b570ba21e9a0c6cbaccb
#
_cell.length_a   1.000
_cell.length_b   1.000
_cell.length_c   1.000
_cell.angle_alpha   90.00
_cell.angle_beta   90.00
_cell.angle_gamma   90.00
#
_symmetry.space_group_name_H-M   'P 1'
#
loop_
_entity.id
_entity.type
_entity.pdbx_description
1 polymer ?
#
loop_
_entity_poly.entity_id
_entity_poly.type
_entity_poly.pdbx_seq_one_letter_code
_entity_poly.pdbx_strand_id
1 'polypeptide(L)'
;MSSQETFSITTLQRMCAMSEYLDESDIHMNDKTVSWDGNIIYYKNKKPTSTGNEFLIPIQVKGKEYNTLPDSDSISYPVDIYDLKNYLKNGGVIFFVDAISKSEYIDKMYAKILLPVDIVHIMKGKEKQGSITIHLSLSLIHI
;
A
#
# COMPACT_ATOMS: atom_id res chain seq x y z
N MET A 1 -0.55 -12.18 -11.16
CA MET A 1 -0.29 -11.84 -9.74
C MET A 1 0.48 -12.99 -9.08
N SER A 2 1.52 -12.66 -8.35
CA SER A 2 2.30 -13.66 -7.62
C SER A 2 1.53 -14.17 -6.38
N SER A 3 1.94 -15.33 -5.86
CA SER A 3 1.35 -15.84 -4.60
C SER A 3 1.60 -14.90 -3.42
N GLN A 4 2.73 -14.19 -3.43
CA GLN A 4 3.07 -13.18 -2.42
C GLN A 4 2.10 -12.01 -2.46
N GLU A 5 1.81 -11.50 -3.66
CA GLU A 5 0.86 -10.39 -3.82
C GLU A 5 -0.55 -10.79 -3.41
N THR A 6 -0.98 -11.99 -3.76
CA THR A 6 -2.29 -12.51 -3.34
C THR A 6 -2.39 -12.56 -1.82
N PHE A 7 -1.36 -13.09 -1.17
CA PHE A 7 -1.30 -13.16 0.29
C PHE A 7 -1.35 -11.76 0.92
N SER A 8 -0.56 -10.83 0.39
CA SER A 8 -0.46 -9.47 0.91
C SER A 8 -1.76 -8.69 0.75
N ILE A 9 -2.45 -8.84 -0.38
CA ILE A 9 -3.76 -8.22 -0.59
C ILE A 9 -4.78 -8.78 0.41
N THR A 10 -4.76 -10.09 0.63
CA THR A 10 -5.65 -10.74 1.60
C THR A 10 -5.41 -10.21 3.01
N THR A 11 -4.13 -10.04 3.39
CA THR A 11 -3.79 -9.46 4.70
C THR A 11 -4.34 -8.04 4.84
N LEU A 12 -4.15 -7.20 3.82
CA LEU A 12 -4.66 -5.83 3.86
C LEU A 12 -6.18 -5.80 3.92
N GLN A 13 -6.86 -6.64 3.14
CA GLN A 13 -8.32 -6.76 3.17
C GLN A 13 -8.81 -7.12 4.57
N ARG A 14 -8.16 -8.09 5.21
CA ARG A 14 -8.51 -8.49 6.58
C ARG A 14 -8.31 -7.36 7.57
N MET A 15 -7.20 -6.63 7.48
CA MET A 15 -6.92 -5.49 8.34
C MET A 15 -8.00 -4.42 8.20
N CYS A 16 -8.41 -4.09 6.98
CA CYS A 16 -9.49 -3.14 6.72
C CYS A 16 -10.83 -3.64 7.24
N ALA A 17 -11.13 -4.93 7.04
CA ALA A 17 -12.39 -5.53 7.49
C ALA A 17 -12.55 -5.45 9.01
N MET A 18 -11.45 -5.50 9.76
CA MET A 18 -11.46 -5.39 11.21
C MET A 18 -11.55 -3.96 11.72
N SER A 19 -11.40 -2.98 10.84
CA SER A 19 -11.50 -1.55 11.21
C SER A 19 -12.94 -1.08 11.19
N GLU A 20 -13.30 -0.19 12.11
CA GLU A 20 -14.62 0.44 12.14
C GLU A 20 -14.79 1.53 11.08
N TYR A 21 -13.70 1.98 10.47
CA TYR A 21 -13.70 3.13 9.56
C TYR A 21 -13.27 2.78 8.13
N LEU A 22 -12.74 1.58 7.89
CA LEU A 22 -12.17 1.20 6.59
C LEU A 22 -12.94 0.04 5.98
N ASP A 23 -13.08 0.05 4.68
CA ASP A 23 -13.76 -1.01 3.92
C ASP A 23 -12.84 -1.50 2.81
N GLU A 24 -12.79 -2.82 2.65
CA GLU A 24 -11.91 -3.52 1.71
C GLU A 24 -12.57 -3.89 0.38
N SER A 25 -13.84 -3.55 0.19
CA SER A 25 -14.62 -4.06 -0.95
C SER A 25 -14.08 -3.58 -2.32
N ASP A 26 -13.32 -2.50 -2.34
CA ASP A 26 -12.70 -1.97 -3.56
C ASP A 26 -11.21 -2.30 -3.70
N ILE A 27 -10.73 -3.28 -2.93
CA ILE A 27 -9.38 -3.82 -3.08
C ILE A 27 -9.49 -5.12 -3.87
N HIS A 28 -8.85 -5.18 -5.02
CA HIS A 28 -9.03 -6.29 -5.96
C HIS A 28 -7.77 -7.12 -6.14
N MET A 29 -7.94 -8.44 -6.18
CA MET A 29 -6.91 -9.37 -6.64
C MET A 29 -6.95 -9.44 -8.17
N ASN A 30 -5.78 -9.66 -8.78
CA ASN A 30 -5.66 -9.80 -10.23
C ASN A 30 -6.15 -8.57 -11.00
N ASP A 31 -6.16 -7.42 -10.35
CA ASP A 31 -6.49 -6.18 -11.03
C ASP A 31 -5.40 -5.85 -12.05
N LYS A 32 -5.83 -5.52 -13.27
CA LYS A 32 -4.94 -5.15 -14.36
C LYS A 32 -4.76 -3.63 -14.47
N THR A 33 -5.32 -2.88 -13.54
CA THR A 33 -5.12 -1.44 -13.48
C THR A 33 -3.66 -1.15 -13.18
N VAL A 34 -3.05 -0.32 -14.01
CA VAL A 34 -1.64 0.00 -13.87
C VAL A 34 -1.40 0.82 -12.61
N SER A 35 -0.41 0.44 -11.84
CA SER A 35 0.09 1.15 -10.67
C SER A 35 -0.81 1.13 -9.43
N TRP A 36 -2.03 0.63 -9.52
CA TRP A 36 -2.95 0.55 -8.37
C TRP A 36 -3.61 -0.82 -8.26
N ASP A 37 -3.92 -1.21 -7.00
CA ASP A 37 -4.66 -2.45 -6.69
C ASP A 37 -6.10 -2.15 -6.25
N GLY A 38 -6.54 -0.91 -6.36
CA GLY A 38 -7.86 -0.49 -5.95
C GLY A 38 -7.82 0.65 -4.95
N ASN A 39 -8.84 0.73 -4.14
CA ASN A 39 -8.98 1.77 -3.13
C ASN A 39 -9.37 1.18 -1.78
N ILE A 40 -8.87 1.79 -0.71
CA ILE A 40 -9.47 1.63 0.60
C ILE A 40 -10.61 2.64 0.69
N ILE A 41 -11.78 2.20 1.13
CA ILE A 41 -12.89 3.09 1.39
C ILE A 41 -12.82 3.52 2.86
N TYR A 42 -12.71 4.81 3.10
CA TYR A 42 -12.65 5.39 4.43
C TYR A 42 -13.97 6.08 4.75
N TYR A 43 -14.57 5.73 5.89
CA TYR A 43 -15.80 6.35 6.38
C TYR A 43 -15.46 7.35 7.48
N LYS A 44 -15.86 8.60 7.30
CA LYS A 44 -15.64 9.66 8.28
C LYS A 44 -16.31 9.33 9.62
N ASN A 45 -17.50 8.76 9.56
CA ASN A 45 -18.19 8.18 10.70
C ASN A 45 -18.18 6.67 10.53
N LYS A 46 -18.21 5.90 11.59
CA LYS A 46 -18.10 4.42 11.53
C LYS A 46 -18.95 3.80 10.41
N LYS A 47 -18.40 2.78 9.77
CA LYS A 47 -19.14 1.97 8.80
C LYS A 47 -20.15 1.04 9.51
N PRO A 48 -21.25 0.60 8.83
CA PRO A 48 -21.64 1.02 7.50
C PRO A 48 -22.37 2.35 7.54
N THR A 49 -21.96 3.30 6.73
CA THR A 49 -22.74 4.53 6.56
C THR A 49 -23.06 4.70 5.09
N SER A 50 -24.31 5.06 4.81
CA SER A 50 -24.79 5.29 3.45
C SER A 50 -25.06 6.78 3.20
N THR A 51 -24.32 7.65 3.89
CA THR A 51 -24.63 9.08 3.90
C THR A 51 -23.72 9.90 3.01
N GLY A 52 -22.89 9.29 2.18
CA GLY A 52 -21.95 10.00 1.32
C GLY A 52 -20.73 10.55 2.04
N ASN A 53 -20.43 10.06 3.23
CA ASN A 53 -19.27 10.48 4.03
C ASN A 53 -18.08 9.52 3.85
N GLU A 54 -18.02 8.83 2.73
CA GLU A 54 -16.91 7.95 2.39
C GLU A 54 -15.93 8.63 1.45
N PHE A 55 -14.67 8.23 1.56
CA PHE A 55 -13.57 8.68 0.70
C PHE A 55 -12.85 7.48 0.13
N LEU A 56 -12.46 7.57 -1.14
CA LEU A 56 -11.66 6.53 -1.81
C LEU A 56 -10.19 6.89 -1.70
N ILE A 57 -9.38 5.98 -1.17
CA ILE A 57 -7.95 6.18 -1.02
C ILE A 57 -7.24 5.17 -1.93
N PRO A 58 -6.59 5.62 -3.02
CA PRO A 58 -5.89 4.72 -3.92
C PRO A 58 -4.75 3.99 -3.21
N ILE A 59 -4.58 2.71 -3.50
CA ILE A 59 -3.54 1.88 -2.86
C ILE A 59 -2.79 1.04 -3.88
N GLN A 60 -1.55 0.69 -3.51
CA GLN A 60 -0.74 -0.32 -4.18
C GLN A 60 -0.19 -1.24 -3.09
N VAL A 61 -0.22 -2.56 -3.32
CA VAL A 61 0.27 -3.55 -2.37
C VAL A 61 1.33 -4.41 -3.03
N LYS A 62 2.48 -4.53 -2.37
CA LYS A 62 3.57 -5.43 -2.79
C LYS A 62 3.90 -6.40 -1.67
N GLY A 63 4.28 -7.61 -2.03
CA GLY A 63 4.83 -8.58 -1.10
C GLY A 63 6.33 -8.68 -1.23
N LYS A 64 7.04 -8.80 -0.12
CA LYS A 64 8.48 -9.03 -0.09
C LYS A 64 8.80 -10.16 0.87
N GLU A 65 9.43 -11.21 0.34
CA GLU A 65 9.75 -12.40 1.13
C GLU A 65 11.08 -12.25 1.86
N TYR A 66 11.09 -12.66 3.12
CA TYR A 66 12.25 -12.66 3.98
C TYR A 66 12.39 -14.04 4.63
N ASN A 67 13.63 -14.45 4.90
CA ASN A 67 13.86 -15.66 5.71
C ASN A 67 13.38 -15.43 7.16
N THR A 68 13.75 -14.28 7.71
CA THR A 68 13.29 -13.83 9.03
C THR A 68 12.77 -12.40 8.87
N LEU A 69 11.61 -12.11 9.46
CA LEU A 69 11.03 -10.76 9.36
C LEU A 69 11.99 -9.71 9.95
N PRO A 70 12.04 -8.50 9.34
CA PRO A 70 12.85 -7.43 9.90
C PRO A 70 12.36 -7.02 11.29
N ASP A 71 13.29 -6.74 12.20
CA ASP A 71 12.98 -6.23 13.54
C ASP A 71 12.66 -4.74 13.51
N SER A 72 13.03 -4.05 12.46
CA SER A 72 12.89 -2.61 12.34
C SER A 72 11.43 -2.21 12.09
N ASP A 73 11.06 -1.02 12.58
CA ASP A 73 9.78 -0.40 12.27
C ASP A 73 9.76 0.27 10.90
N SER A 74 10.84 0.20 10.15
CA SER A 74 10.92 0.73 8.80
C SER A 74 11.69 -0.22 7.89
N ILE A 75 11.33 -0.19 6.59
CA ILE A 75 12.01 -0.93 5.52
C ILE A 75 12.18 -0.03 4.31
N SER A 76 13.05 -0.45 3.41
CA SER A 76 13.25 0.21 2.12
C SER A 76 12.66 -0.65 1.01
N TYR A 77 12.14 0.00 -0.03
CA TYR A 77 11.57 -0.70 -1.18
C TYR A 77 11.74 0.15 -2.44
N PRO A 78 12.17 -0.45 -3.58
CA PRO A 78 12.30 0.30 -4.83
C PRO A 78 10.95 0.43 -5.51
N VAL A 79 10.61 1.64 -5.95
CA VAL A 79 9.39 1.93 -6.71
C VAL A 79 9.80 2.41 -8.09
N ASP A 80 9.19 1.86 -9.12
CA ASP A 80 9.46 2.25 -10.49
C ASP A 80 9.10 3.70 -10.75
N ILE A 81 9.95 4.40 -11.49
CA ILE A 81 9.69 5.79 -11.90
C ILE A 81 8.35 5.92 -12.62
N TYR A 82 8.01 4.94 -13.44
CA TYR A 82 6.74 4.91 -14.15
C TYR A 82 5.55 4.99 -13.19
N ASP A 83 5.60 4.20 -12.12
CA ASP A 83 4.55 4.20 -11.10
C ASP A 83 4.50 5.52 -10.34
N LEU A 84 5.67 6.06 -9.97
CA LEU A 84 5.75 7.35 -9.27
C LEU A 84 5.15 8.48 -10.13
N LYS A 85 5.40 8.48 -11.43
CA LYS A 85 4.81 9.46 -12.35
C LYS A 85 3.30 9.34 -12.41
N ASN A 86 2.78 8.10 -12.42
CA ASN A 86 1.35 7.87 -12.40
C ASN A 86 0.70 8.38 -11.11
N TYR A 87 1.32 8.10 -9.96
CA TYR A 87 0.84 8.59 -8.68
C TYR A 87 0.86 10.12 -8.62
N LEU A 88 1.92 10.73 -9.14
CA LEU A 88 2.02 12.19 -9.19
C LEU A 88 0.88 12.83 -9.97
N LYS A 89 0.52 12.25 -11.11
CA LYS A 89 -0.57 12.74 -11.98
C LYS A 89 -1.94 12.60 -11.34
N ASN A 90 -2.13 11.61 -10.47
CA ASN A 90 -3.47 11.17 -10.04
C ASN A 90 -3.72 11.37 -8.54
N GLY A 91 -2.97 12.26 -7.90
CA GLY A 91 -3.25 12.66 -6.53
C GLY A 91 -2.57 11.84 -5.45
N GLY A 92 -1.74 10.85 -5.83
CA GLY A 92 -0.96 10.07 -4.88
C GLY A 92 -1.48 8.66 -4.67
N VAL A 93 -0.95 8.01 -3.63
CA VAL A 93 -1.23 6.61 -3.31
C VAL A 93 -0.81 6.32 -1.86
N ILE A 94 -1.43 5.33 -1.22
CA ILE A 94 -0.79 4.67 -0.08
C ILE A 94 -0.11 3.42 -0.63
N PHE A 95 1.19 3.37 -0.48
CA PHE A 95 2.01 2.25 -0.93
C PHE A 95 2.28 1.31 0.24
N PHE A 96 1.84 0.07 0.11
CA PHE A 96 2.01 -0.97 1.13
C PHE A 96 3.04 -1.98 0.67
N VAL A 97 3.88 -2.41 1.60
CA VAL A 97 4.76 -3.57 1.41
C VAL A 97 4.55 -4.52 2.58
N ASP A 98 4.15 -5.73 2.26
CA ASP A 98 3.97 -6.77 3.25
C ASP A 98 5.24 -7.62 3.30
N ALA A 99 5.97 -7.56 4.42
CA ALA A 99 7.13 -8.41 4.65
C ALA A 99 6.63 -9.78 5.11
N ILE A 100 6.96 -10.82 4.35
CA ILE A 100 6.43 -12.17 4.54
C ILE A 100 7.56 -13.12 4.89
N SER A 101 7.41 -13.89 5.98
CA SER A 101 8.26 -15.03 6.28
C SER A 101 7.43 -16.31 6.15
N LYS A 102 7.62 -17.06 5.06
CA LYS A 102 6.89 -18.31 4.84
C LYS A 102 7.28 -19.39 5.83
N SER A 103 8.55 -19.42 6.24
CA SER A 103 9.04 -20.41 7.20
C SER A 103 8.46 -20.21 8.59
N GLU A 104 8.15 -18.98 8.97
CA GLU A 104 7.60 -18.64 10.28
C GLU A 104 6.08 -18.46 10.24
N TYR A 105 5.46 -18.46 9.05
CA TYR A 105 4.02 -18.27 8.84
C TYR A 105 3.50 -16.94 9.38
N ILE A 106 4.30 -15.89 9.28
CA ILE A 106 3.96 -14.55 9.76
C ILE A 106 4.27 -13.49 8.72
N ASP A 107 3.62 -12.35 8.86
CA ASP A 107 3.90 -11.19 8.02
C ASP A 107 3.81 -9.89 8.81
N LYS A 108 4.34 -8.83 8.21
CA LYS A 108 4.39 -7.48 8.79
C LYS A 108 4.11 -6.47 7.70
N MET A 109 3.08 -5.65 7.87
CA MET A 109 2.68 -4.67 6.86
C MET A 109 3.33 -3.32 7.12
N TYR A 110 4.00 -2.80 6.11
CA TYR A 110 4.61 -1.47 6.10
C TYR A 110 3.88 -0.58 5.08
N ALA A 111 3.87 0.70 5.32
CA ALA A 111 3.18 1.65 4.44
C ALA A 111 3.92 2.97 4.32
N LYS A 112 3.69 3.62 3.18
CA LYS A 112 4.14 4.98 2.92
C LYS A 112 3.04 5.73 2.18
N ILE A 113 2.64 6.87 2.71
CA ILE A 113 1.74 7.77 2.01
C ILE A 113 2.58 8.60 1.04
N LEU A 114 2.26 8.51 -0.24
CA LEU A 114 2.94 9.23 -1.30
C LEU A 114 1.99 10.26 -1.91
N LEU A 115 1.99 11.47 -1.36
CA LEU A 115 1.26 12.59 -1.93
C LEU A 115 2.07 13.21 -3.08
N PRO A 116 1.44 13.97 -3.99
CA PRO A 116 2.17 14.61 -5.08
C PRO A 116 3.38 15.42 -4.62
N VAL A 117 3.27 16.17 -3.53
CA VAL A 117 4.39 16.95 -2.99
C VAL A 117 5.55 16.07 -2.55
N ASP A 118 5.25 14.90 -1.97
CA ASP A 118 6.28 13.95 -1.56
C ASP A 118 6.99 13.36 -2.78
N ILE A 119 6.23 13.04 -3.82
CA ILE A 119 6.75 12.44 -5.03
C ILE A 119 7.67 13.40 -5.78
N VAL A 120 7.27 14.66 -5.90
CA VAL A 120 8.12 15.71 -6.51
C VAL A 120 9.46 15.78 -5.78
N HIS A 121 9.41 15.75 -4.45
CA HIS A 121 10.62 15.84 -3.63
C HIS A 121 11.51 14.60 -3.81
N ILE A 122 10.92 13.42 -3.79
CA ILE A 122 11.63 12.14 -3.96
C ILE A 122 12.30 12.07 -5.34
N MET A 123 11.60 12.52 -6.38
CA MET A 123 12.08 12.41 -7.77
C MET A 123 13.11 13.46 -8.15
N LYS A 124 13.28 14.51 -7.35
CA LYS A 124 14.16 15.62 -7.69
C LYS A 124 15.59 15.13 -7.97
N GLY A 125 16.08 15.39 -9.17
CA GLY A 125 17.40 14.98 -9.60
C GLY A 125 17.57 13.49 -9.92
N LYS A 126 16.48 12.73 -9.87
CA LYS A 126 16.51 11.27 -10.04
C LYS A 126 15.62 10.77 -11.17
N GLU A 127 15.10 11.65 -12.02
CA GLU A 127 14.12 11.34 -13.05
C GLU A 127 14.64 10.37 -14.12
N LYS A 128 15.97 10.24 -14.25
CA LYS A 128 16.61 9.34 -15.20
C LYS A 128 16.85 7.94 -14.65
N GLN A 129 16.58 7.71 -13.38
CA GLN A 129 16.70 6.38 -12.78
C GLN A 129 15.49 5.52 -13.19
N GLY A 130 15.65 4.21 -13.20
CA GLY A 130 14.54 3.27 -13.47
C GLY A 130 13.63 3.13 -12.27
N SER A 131 14.18 3.22 -11.06
CA SER A 131 13.44 3.12 -9.81
C SER A 131 14.07 4.02 -8.76
N ILE A 132 13.28 4.34 -7.74
CA ILE A 132 13.74 5.11 -6.58
C ILE A 132 13.38 4.34 -5.32
N THR A 133 14.33 4.19 -4.42
CA THR A 133 14.10 3.56 -3.13
C THR A 133 13.33 4.49 -2.21
N ILE A 134 12.21 4.02 -1.68
CA ILE A 134 11.43 4.72 -0.66
C ILE A 134 11.57 4.01 0.68
N HIS A 135 11.29 4.73 1.76
CA HIS A 135 11.29 4.18 3.12
C HIS A 135 9.86 4.12 3.64
N LEU A 136 9.46 2.93 4.10
CA LEU A 136 8.12 2.69 4.62
C LEU A 136 8.19 2.44 6.11
N SER A 137 7.16 2.87 6.83
CA SER A 137 7.02 2.65 8.26
C SER A 137 5.98 1.56 8.53
N LEU A 138 6.09 0.93 9.70
CA LEU A 138 5.11 -0.08 10.10
C LEU A 138 3.70 0.49 10.06
N SER A 139 2.79 -0.23 9.40
CA SER A 139 1.41 0.21 9.22
C SER A 139 0.63 0.12 10.53
N LEU A 140 -0.16 1.17 10.82
CA LEU A 140 -1.03 1.22 12.00
C LEU A 140 -2.51 1.00 11.65
N ILE A 141 -2.79 0.50 10.45
CA ILE A 141 -4.17 0.28 9.98
C ILE A 141 -4.96 -0.66 10.89
N HIS A 142 -4.25 -1.58 11.53
CA HIS A 142 -4.85 -2.57 12.42
C HIS A 142 -5.31 -2.03 13.77
N ILE A 143 -5.07 -0.79 14.06
CA ILE A 143 -5.43 -0.14 15.33
C ILE A 143 -6.86 0.46 15.31
#